data_48d6e11aec97b2040363d33c7d331969
#
_entry.id   48d6e11aec97b2040363d33c7d331969
#
_cell.length_a   1.000
_cell.length_b   1.000
_cell.length_c   1.000
_cell.angle_alpha   90.00
_cell.angle_beta   90.00
_cell.angle_gamma   90.00
#
_symmetry.space_group_name_H-M   'P 1'
#
loop_
_entity.id
_entity.type
_entity.pdbx_description
1 polymer ?
#
loop_
_entity_poly.entity_id
_entity_poly.type
_entity_poly.pdbx_seq_one_letter_code
_entity_poly.pdbx_strand_id
1 'polypeptide(L)'
;MYVINAGLRNTPIMFINKIFVIFFCTFFYSYVFGEEIIGKALRCETDRETMRGYPFYFYFENSKNTQAYFIQSNEIKYHNKDFEEIDSNLLKIQHIGTIDKDSLVMTHNKGLRKYNCSYLSSKKQILIELNKFL
;
A
#
# COMPACT_ATOMS: atom_id res chain seq x y z
N MET A 1 18.80 -10.15 -57.19
CA MET A 1 17.41 -10.53 -56.81
C MET A 1 17.29 -10.96 -55.35
N TYR A 2 18.22 -11.71 -54.83
CA TYR A 2 18.15 -12.18 -53.44
C TYR A 2 18.35 -11.10 -52.38
N VAL A 3 19.08 -10.06 -52.64
CA VAL A 3 19.37 -8.97 -51.70
C VAL A 3 18.13 -8.13 -51.38
N ILE A 4 17.22 -7.96 -52.32
CA ILE A 4 16.00 -7.17 -52.18
C ILE A 4 14.99 -7.88 -51.26
N ASN A 5 14.92 -9.21 -51.37
CA ASN A 5 14.01 -10.00 -50.51
C ASN A 5 14.49 -10.09 -49.05
N ALA A 6 15.79 -10.07 -48.81
CA ALA A 6 16.33 -10.06 -47.45
C ALA A 6 16.10 -8.73 -46.71
N GLY A 7 16.17 -7.61 -47.43
CA GLY A 7 15.87 -6.30 -46.87
C GLY A 7 14.41 -6.09 -46.50
N LEU A 8 13.50 -6.64 -47.29
CA LEU A 8 12.06 -6.56 -47.01
C LEU A 8 11.62 -7.45 -45.86
N ARG A 9 12.31 -8.54 -45.59
CA ARG A 9 12.01 -9.42 -44.45
C ARG A 9 12.46 -8.85 -43.11
N ASN A 10 13.54 -8.11 -43.08
CA ASN A 10 14.05 -7.54 -41.82
C ASN A 10 13.24 -6.34 -41.31
N THR A 11 12.64 -5.56 -42.21
CA THR A 11 11.87 -4.36 -41.82
C THR A 11 10.60 -4.66 -41.03
N PRO A 12 9.74 -5.64 -41.43
CA PRO A 12 8.56 -5.97 -40.62
C PRO A 12 8.91 -6.60 -39.28
N ILE A 13 10.00 -7.38 -39.18
CA ILE A 13 10.43 -8.00 -37.92
C ILE A 13 10.91 -6.96 -36.93
N MET A 14 11.66 -5.95 -37.35
CA MET A 14 12.09 -4.84 -36.49
C MET A 14 10.89 -4.00 -36.01
N PHE A 15 9.88 -3.82 -36.84
CA PHE A 15 8.66 -3.10 -36.48
C PHE A 15 7.84 -3.83 -35.42
N ILE A 16 7.68 -5.14 -35.58
CA ILE A 16 6.97 -6.01 -34.60
C ILE A 16 7.71 -6.02 -33.27
N ASN A 17 9.03 -6.08 -33.25
CA ASN A 17 9.80 -6.02 -32.00
C ASN A 17 9.63 -4.71 -31.25
N LYS A 18 9.61 -3.58 -31.95
CA LYS A 18 9.36 -2.28 -31.34
C LYS A 18 7.97 -2.15 -30.75
N ILE A 19 6.94 -2.62 -31.43
CA ILE A 19 5.56 -2.67 -30.95
C ILE A 19 5.47 -3.57 -29.72
N PHE A 20 6.14 -4.70 -29.72
CA PHE A 20 6.13 -5.64 -28.60
C PHE A 20 6.81 -5.04 -27.35
N VAL A 21 7.91 -4.34 -27.52
CA VAL A 21 8.61 -3.65 -26.42
C VAL A 21 7.74 -2.54 -25.82
N ILE A 22 7.08 -1.73 -26.65
CA ILE A 22 6.18 -0.68 -26.18
C ILE A 22 4.99 -1.28 -25.45
N PHE A 23 4.40 -2.35 -25.95
CA PHE A 23 3.27 -3.04 -25.34
C PHE A 23 3.68 -3.66 -24.00
N PHE A 24 4.85 -4.26 -23.92
CA PHE A 24 5.38 -4.85 -22.70
C PHE A 24 5.69 -3.79 -21.64
N CYS A 25 6.27 -2.65 -22.02
CA CYS A 25 6.51 -1.53 -21.10
C CYS A 25 5.21 -0.92 -20.57
N THR A 26 4.17 -0.77 -21.39
CA THR A 26 2.88 -0.26 -20.94
C THR A 26 2.17 -1.24 -19.99
N PHE A 27 2.33 -2.53 -20.22
CA PHE A 27 1.77 -3.55 -19.34
C PHE A 27 2.45 -3.57 -17.96
N PHE A 28 3.77 -3.41 -17.92
CA PHE A 28 4.52 -3.27 -16.67
C PHE A 28 4.19 -1.99 -15.91
N TYR A 29 3.98 -0.89 -16.63
CA TYR A 29 3.60 0.38 -16.01
C TYR A 29 2.25 0.29 -15.31
N SER A 30 1.29 -0.42 -15.88
CA SER A 30 -0.02 -0.64 -15.27
C SER A 30 0.05 -1.47 -13.98
N TYR A 31 1.02 -2.37 -13.89
CA TYR A 31 1.21 -3.22 -12.69
C TYR A 31 1.88 -2.48 -11.53
N VAL A 32 2.73 -1.49 -11.82
CA VAL A 32 3.44 -0.73 -10.77
C VAL A 32 2.53 0.30 -10.10
N PHE A 33 1.52 0.82 -10.78
CA PHE A 33 0.58 1.81 -10.24
C PHE A 33 -0.56 1.22 -9.40
N GLY A 34 -0.72 -0.09 -9.36
CA GLY A 34 -1.75 -0.79 -8.60
C GLY A 34 -1.18 -1.55 -7.40
N GLU A 35 -0.22 -0.99 -6.64
CA GLU A 35 0.19 -1.63 -5.39
C GLU A 35 -1.01 -1.77 -4.47
N GLU A 36 -1.54 -2.98 -4.42
CA GLU A 36 -2.59 -3.31 -3.49
C GLU A 36 -2.08 -3.16 -2.07
N ILE A 37 -2.84 -2.46 -1.25
CA ILE A 37 -2.58 -2.36 0.18
C ILE A 37 -2.82 -3.68 0.91
N ILE A 38 -3.52 -4.61 0.27
CA ILE A 38 -3.83 -5.94 0.81
C ILE A 38 -2.54 -6.71 1.11
N GLY A 39 -2.47 -7.30 2.28
CA GLY A 39 -1.28 -8.00 2.77
C GLY A 39 -0.18 -7.07 3.29
N LYS A 40 -0.41 -5.76 3.30
CA LYS A 40 0.53 -4.77 3.82
C LYS A 40 0.27 -4.46 5.30
N ALA A 41 1.36 -4.26 6.03
CA ALA A 41 1.32 -3.75 7.40
C ALA A 41 1.78 -2.30 7.41
N LEU A 42 1.09 -1.45 8.17
CA LEU A 42 1.36 -0.03 8.30
C LEU A 42 1.57 0.36 9.76
N ARG A 43 2.54 1.25 9.98
CA ARG A 43 2.72 1.98 11.21
C ARG A 43 2.47 3.46 10.95
N CYS A 44 1.55 4.08 11.71
CA CYS A 44 1.21 5.48 11.59
C CYS A 44 1.51 6.20 12.92
N GLU A 45 2.43 7.14 12.87
CA GLU A 45 2.87 7.90 14.04
C GLU A 45 2.81 9.41 13.80
N THR A 46 2.76 10.17 14.87
CA THR A 46 2.79 11.65 14.85
C THR A 46 3.98 12.13 15.64
N ASP A 47 4.47 13.35 15.32
CA ASP A 47 5.56 14.02 16.06
C ASP A 47 5.16 14.41 17.50
N ARG A 48 3.86 14.38 17.79
CA ARG A 48 3.34 14.64 19.13
C ARG A 48 3.10 13.32 19.86
N GLU A 49 3.34 13.32 21.16
CA GLU A 49 2.97 12.19 22.00
C GLU A 49 1.50 11.85 21.77
N THR A 50 1.25 10.61 21.36
CA THR A 50 -0.11 10.11 21.24
C THR A 50 -0.66 9.86 22.65
N MET A 51 -1.97 10.08 22.85
CA MET A 51 -2.63 9.74 24.13
C MET A 51 -2.48 8.25 24.49
N ARG A 52 -2.11 7.42 23.50
CA ARG A 52 -1.92 5.98 23.66
C ARG A 52 -0.50 5.60 24.05
N GLY A 53 0.49 6.46 23.81
CA GLY A 53 1.91 6.20 24.04
C GLY A 53 2.57 5.28 23.02
N TYR A 54 1.87 4.87 21.96
CA TYR A 54 2.40 4.03 20.87
C TYR A 54 1.72 4.38 19.53
N PRO A 55 2.37 4.08 18.37
CA PRO A 55 1.81 4.36 17.05
C PRO A 55 0.53 3.56 16.76
N PHE A 56 -0.21 3.97 15.74
CA PHE A 56 -1.25 3.13 15.16
C PHE A 56 -0.63 2.07 14.28
N TYR A 57 -1.15 0.83 14.37
CA TYR A 57 -0.71 -0.30 13.58
C TYR A 57 -1.89 -0.93 12.87
N PHE A 58 -1.76 -1.12 11.57
CA PHE A 58 -2.79 -1.71 10.72
C PHE A 58 -2.22 -2.86 9.90
N TYR A 59 -3.00 -3.91 9.73
CA TYR A 59 -2.74 -4.96 8.77
C TYR A 59 -3.95 -5.16 7.87
N PHE A 60 -3.76 -4.99 6.57
CA PHE A 60 -4.83 -5.11 5.57
C PHE A 60 -4.95 -6.56 5.13
N GLU A 61 -5.87 -7.27 5.74
CA GLU A 61 -6.01 -8.71 5.58
C GLU A 61 -6.63 -9.09 4.24
N ASN A 62 -7.66 -8.36 3.80
CA ASN A 62 -8.35 -8.57 2.54
C ASN A 62 -8.91 -7.24 2.00
N SER A 63 -9.67 -7.27 0.91
CA SER A 63 -10.20 -6.08 0.24
C SER A 63 -11.22 -5.27 1.05
N LYS A 64 -11.68 -5.77 2.19
CA LYS A 64 -12.73 -5.14 3.00
C LYS A 64 -12.31 -4.87 4.44
N ASN A 65 -11.40 -5.68 4.98
CA ASN A 65 -11.07 -5.65 6.41
C ASN A 65 -9.60 -5.37 6.67
N THR A 66 -9.36 -4.46 7.59
CA THR A 66 -8.06 -4.23 8.20
C THR A 66 -8.10 -4.57 9.68
N GLN A 67 -7.01 -5.11 10.19
CA GLN A 67 -6.80 -5.34 11.62
C GLN A 67 -6.13 -4.11 12.20
N ALA A 68 -6.80 -3.44 13.14
CA ALA A 68 -6.24 -2.32 13.91
C ALA A 68 -5.76 -2.83 15.26
N TYR A 69 -4.45 -2.78 15.49
CA TYR A 69 -3.81 -3.33 16.68
C TYR A 69 -3.78 -2.34 17.84
N PHE A 70 -3.94 -2.85 19.05
CA PHE A 70 -3.88 -2.06 20.27
C PHE A 70 -3.43 -2.93 21.45
N ILE A 71 -3.04 -2.25 22.55
CA ILE A 71 -2.67 -2.90 23.81
C ILE A 71 -3.81 -2.70 24.81
N GLN A 72 -4.27 -3.78 25.40
CA GLN A 72 -5.28 -3.77 26.45
C GLN A 72 -4.95 -4.85 27.49
N SER A 73 -4.98 -4.48 28.77
CA SER A 73 -4.68 -5.39 29.87
C SER A 73 -3.33 -6.08 29.71
N ASN A 74 -2.33 -5.35 29.26
CA ASN A 74 -0.97 -5.81 29.01
C ASN A 74 -0.87 -6.93 27.93
N GLU A 75 -1.84 -6.96 27.03
CA GLU A 75 -1.90 -7.89 25.91
C GLU A 75 -2.09 -7.14 24.59
N ILE A 76 -1.49 -7.66 23.52
CA ILE A 76 -1.69 -7.16 22.16
C ILE A 76 -2.96 -7.77 21.60
N LYS A 77 -3.90 -6.91 21.22
CA LYS A 77 -5.19 -7.29 20.61
C LYS A 77 -5.39 -6.56 19.30
N TYR A 78 -6.38 -6.97 18.53
CA TYR A 78 -6.79 -6.20 17.34
C TYR A 78 -8.30 -6.17 17.19
N HIS A 79 -8.79 -5.10 16.56
CA HIS A 79 -10.15 -4.98 16.07
C HIS A 79 -10.15 -5.13 14.54
N ASN A 80 -11.09 -5.89 14.02
CA ASN A 80 -11.39 -5.85 12.59
C ASN A 80 -12.16 -4.58 12.29
N LYS A 81 -11.66 -3.79 11.35
CA LYS A 81 -12.30 -2.58 10.86
C LYS A 81 -12.57 -2.70 9.38
N ASP A 82 -13.74 -2.27 8.96
CA ASP A 82 -14.03 -2.16 7.56
C ASP A 82 -13.25 -0.99 6.96
N PHE A 83 -12.77 -1.16 5.74
CA PHE A 83 -12.20 -0.08 4.98
C PHE A 83 -12.72 -0.09 3.55
N GLU A 84 -12.71 1.07 2.92
CA GLU A 84 -13.10 1.25 1.53
C GLU A 84 -12.13 2.19 0.82
N GLU A 85 -11.91 1.95 -0.47
CA GLU A 85 -11.22 2.89 -1.34
C GLU A 85 -12.23 3.92 -1.83
N ILE A 86 -12.07 5.19 -1.41
CA ILE A 86 -12.94 6.29 -1.84
C ILE A 86 -12.58 6.69 -3.26
N ASP A 87 -11.29 6.74 -3.57
CA ASP A 87 -10.74 6.93 -4.92
C ASP A 87 -9.43 6.15 -5.06
N SER A 88 -8.72 6.32 -6.18
CA SER A 88 -7.48 5.59 -6.45
C SER A 88 -6.39 5.79 -5.38
N ASN A 89 -6.42 6.91 -4.65
CA ASN A 89 -5.37 7.32 -3.72
C ASN A 89 -5.85 7.39 -2.27
N LEU A 90 -7.15 7.47 -2.02
CA LEU A 90 -7.71 7.70 -0.70
C LEU A 90 -8.44 6.46 -0.17
N LEU A 91 -8.06 6.04 1.01
CA LEU A 91 -8.61 4.89 1.71
C LEU A 91 -9.23 5.35 3.04
N LYS A 92 -10.46 4.93 3.31
CA LYS A 92 -11.14 5.25 4.56
C LYS A 92 -11.24 4.01 5.44
N ILE A 93 -10.75 4.13 6.66
CA ILE A 93 -10.90 3.11 7.70
C ILE A 93 -12.02 3.53 8.65
N GLN A 94 -12.98 2.66 8.83
CA GLN A 94 -14.16 2.88 9.67
C GLN A 94 -13.78 3.32 11.10
N HIS A 95 -14.35 4.42 11.55
CA HIS A 95 -14.16 5.00 12.89
C HIS A 95 -12.72 5.45 13.24
N ILE A 96 -11.82 5.43 12.27
CA ILE A 96 -10.42 5.84 12.50
C ILE A 96 -10.06 7.08 11.69
N GLY A 97 -10.15 7.00 10.38
CA GLY A 97 -9.76 8.11 9.53
C GLY A 97 -9.52 7.70 8.09
N THR A 98 -8.81 8.56 7.38
CA THR A 98 -8.45 8.37 5.98
C THR A 98 -6.94 8.27 5.81
N ILE A 99 -6.50 7.45 4.88
CA ILE A 99 -5.09 7.32 4.52
C ILE A 99 -4.94 7.69 3.04
N ASP A 100 -4.05 8.65 2.77
CA ASP A 100 -3.59 8.92 1.42
C ASP A 100 -2.51 7.88 1.08
N LYS A 101 -2.75 7.07 0.05
CA LYS A 101 -1.83 5.98 -0.32
C LYS A 101 -0.53 6.49 -0.97
N ASP A 102 -0.55 7.67 -1.58
CA ASP A 102 0.63 8.23 -2.22
C ASP A 102 1.57 8.88 -1.20
N SER A 103 1.03 9.74 -0.34
CA SER A 103 1.81 10.44 0.69
C SER A 103 2.04 9.60 1.94
N LEU A 104 1.26 8.54 2.13
CA LEU A 104 1.21 7.74 3.36
C LEU A 104 0.92 8.60 4.61
N VAL A 105 0.03 9.55 4.46
CA VAL A 105 -0.46 10.39 5.57
C VAL A 105 -1.86 9.93 5.95
N MET A 106 -2.03 9.60 7.22
CA MET A 106 -3.32 9.31 7.82
C MET A 106 -3.87 10.58 8.48
N THR A 107 -5.13 10.91 8.19
CA THR A 107 -5.87 11.94 8.89
C THR A 107 -6.89 11.28 9.81
N HIS A 108 -6.72 11.45 11.10
CA HIS A 108 -7.60 10.88 12.11
C HIS A 108 -8.93 11.64 12.16
N ASN A 109 -10.05 10.93 12.32
CA ASN A 109 -11.39 11.54 12.38
C ASN A 109 -11.57 12.50 13.56
N LYS A 110 -10.94 12.20 14.71
CA LYS A 110 -11.00 13.05 15.89
C LYS A 110 -9.91 14.11 15.83
N GLY A 111 -10.32 15.38 15.71
CA GLY A 111 -9.42 16.51 15.72
C GLY A 111 -8.58 16.71 14.47
N LEU A 112 -8.87 15.98 13.39
CA LEU A 112 -8.16 16.06 12.09
C LEU A 112 -6.63 15.97 12.22
N ARG A 113 -6.15 15.25 13.22
CA ARG A 113 -4.71 15.06 13.45
C ARG A 113 -4.10 14.19 12.36
N LYS A 114 -2.94 14.62 11.87
CA LYS A 114 -2.19 13.91 10.84
C LYS A 114 -1.13 13.01 11.44
N TYR A 115 -0.99 11.82 10.86
CA TYR A 115 0.01 10.81 11.19
C TYR A 115 0.78 10.45 9.94
N ASN A 116 2.10 10.30 10.08
CA ASN A 116 2.93 9.78 9.01
C ASN A 116 2.98 8.26 9.10
N CYS A 117 2.59 7.61 8.01
CA CYS A 117 2.58 6.16 7.92
C CYS A 117 3.80 5.63 7.19
N SER A 118 4.23 4.44 7.56
CA SER A 118 5.29 3.70 6.88
C SER A 118 4.91 2.23 6.77
N TYR A 119 5.33 1.58 5.68
CA TYR A 119 5.14 0.14 5.53
C TYR A 119 6.09 -0.63 6.45
N LEU A 120 5.56 -1.67 7.07
CA LEU A 120 6.34 -2.67 7.79
C LEU A 120 6.55 -3.89 6.90
N SER A 121 7.57 -4.68 7.19
CA SER A 121 7.91 -5.86 6.40
C SER A 121 6.84 -6.96 6.43
N SER A 122 6.11 -7.07 7.53
CA SER A 122 5.09 -8.10 7.72
C SER A 122 4.19 -7.80 8.91
N LYS A 123 3.10 -8.55 9.03
CA LYS A 123 2.23 -8.57 10.21
C LYS A 123 3.01 -8.90 11.49
N LYS A 124 3.97 -9.82 11.40
CA LYS A 124 4.83 -10.20 12.53
C LYS A 124 5.60 -9.00 13.09
N GLN A 125 6.03 -8.07 12.24
CA GLN A 125 6.72 -6.87 12.67
C GLN A 125 5.87 -5.98 13.56
N ILE A 126 4.55 -5.92 13.34
CA ILE A 126 3.61 -5.23 14.23
C ILE A 126 3.72 -5.78 15.65
N LEU A 127 3.69 -7.08 15.80
CA LEU A 127 3.76 -7.75 17.10
C LEU A 127 5.10 -7.50 17.79
N ILE A 128 6.20 -7.54 17.05
CA ILE A 128 7.54 -7.25 17.56
C ILE A 128 7.62 -5.82 18.09
N GLU A 129 7.12 -4.85 17.33
CA GLU A 129 7.17 -3.45 17.74
C GLU A 129 6.25 -3.17 18.93
N LEU A 130 5.02 -3.65 18.93
CA LEU A 130 4.09 -3.46 20.04
C LEU A 130 4.55 -4.12 21.34
N ASN A 131 5.24 -5.25 21.22
CA ASN A 131 5.77 -5.93 22.40
C ASN A 131 6.77 -5.09 23.21
N LYS A 132 7.39 -4.09 22.59
CA LYS A 132 8.29 -3.15 23.27
C LYS A 132 7.56 -2.20 24.22
N PHE A 133 6.24 -2.05 24.06
CA PHE A 133 5.41 -1.18 24.90
C PHE A 133 4.67 -1.93 26.02
N LEU A 134 4.85 -3.23 26.12
CA LEU A 134 4.23 -4.05 27.19
C LEU A 134 4.97 -3.95 28.53
#